data_0134065b5c76ea1c4c55290fd859944f
#
_entry.id   0134065b5c76ea1c4c55290fd859944f
#
_cell.length_a   1.000
_cell.length_b   1.000
_cell.length_c   1.000
_cell.angle_alpha   90.00
_cell.angle_beta   90.00
_cell.angle_gamma   90.00
#
_symmetry.space_group_name_H-M   'P 1'
#
loop_
_entity.id
_entity.type
_entity.pdbx_description
1 polymer ?
#
loop_
_entity_poly.entity_id
_entity_poly.type
_entity_poly.pdbx_seq_one_letter_code
_entity_poly.pdbx_strand_id
1 'polypeptide(L)'
;MDIILRLLQWVFWNAERISSLLAAAGVLGAVRIYYRKVALERATWLSSLYSKFYEAPDLKRIRKVLDDNPPDSPQVEELVRNEDPDLTDYLNFFEFMAYLEARGQLSRRDVVALFDYYLRLLSKHKDVRRYVLDDRNGYGYLKKLLPRFPPAN
;
A
#
# COMPACT_ATOMS: atom_id res chain seq x y z
N MET A 1 -48.46 41.98 -3.73
CA MET A 1 -47.97 41.97 -2.34
C MET A 1 -48.29 40.65 -1.61
N ASP A 2 -49.37 39.94 -1.97
CA ASP A 2 -49.80 38.71 -1.28
C ASP A 2 -48.92 37.46 -1.48
N ILE A 3 -48.23 37.31 -2.62
CA ILE A 3 -47.42 36.15 -2.93
C ILE A 3 -46.17 36.10 -2.03
N ILE A 4 -45.55 37.23 -1.78
CA ILE A 4 -44.34 37.32 -0.93
C ILE A 4 -44.67 37.02 0.52
N LEU A 5 -45.83 37.53 1.02
CA LEU A 5 -46.28 37.25 2.38
C LEU A 5 -46.63 35.77 2.57
N ARG A 6 -47.26 35.12 1.61
CA ARG A 6 -47.55 33.66 1.65
C ARG A 6 -46.28 32.82 1.62
N LEU A 7 -45.31 33.17 0.85
CA LEU A 7 -44.01 32.52 0.82
C LEU A 7 -43.28 32.62 2.16
N LEU A 8 -43.26 33.83 2.75
CA LEU A 8 -42.63 34.05 4.07
C LEU A 8 -43.34 33.25 5.18
N GLN A 9 -44.69 33.22 5.19
CA GLN A 9 -45.44 32.39 6.13
C GLN A 9 -45.14 30.91 5.92
N TRP A 10 -45.12 30.42 4.69
CA TRP A 10 -44.82 29.01 4.42
C TRP A 10 -43.39 28.66 4.88
N VAL A 11 -42.37 29.49 4.62
CA VAL A 11 -41.02 29.28 5.11
C VAL A 11 -40.95 29.27 6.62
N PHE A 12 -41.66 30.17 7.30
CA PHE A 12 -41.69 30.23 8.75
C PHE A 12 -42.29 28.96 9.39
N TRP A 13 -43.39 28.47 8.82
CA TRP A 13 -44.06 27.22 9.29
C TRP A 13 -43.26 25.95 8.97
N ASN A 14 -42.40 25.97 7.99
CA ASN A 14 -41.54 24.85 7.62
C ASN A 14 -40.08 25.03 8.02
N ALA A 15 -39.73 26.07 8.77
CA ALA A 15 -38.35 26.43 9.10
C ALA A 15 -37.59 25.28 9.76
N GLU A 16 -38.21 24.53 10.68
CA GLU A 16 -37.58 23.37 11.34
C GLU A 16 -37.29 22.24 10.35
N ARG A 17 -38.20 21.97 9.42
CA ARG A 17 -38.01 20.91 8.40
C ARG A 17 -36.93 21.32 7.40
N ILE A 18 -36.91 22.58 7.00
CA ILE A 18 -35.91 23.12 6.07
C ILE A 18 -34.53 23.11 6.74
N SER A 19 -34.45 23.55 7.99
CA SER A 19 -33.17 23.53 8.73
C SER A 19 -32.64 22.09 8.94
N SER A 20 -33.52 21.14 9.24
CA SER A 20 -33.13 19.72 9.37
C SER A 20 -32.62 19.13 8.06
N LEU A 21 -33.25 19.45 6.92
CA LEU A 21 -32.81 19.02 5.59
C LEU A 21 -31.47 19.65 5.22
N LEU A 22 -31.25 20.92 5.50
CA LEU A 22 -29.98 21.60 5.27
C LEU A 22 -28.87 21.04 6.14
N ALA A 23 -29.17 20.75 7.41
CA ALA A 23 -28.22 20.10 8.32
C ALA A 23 -27.82 18.69 7.80
N ALA A 24 -28.82 17.89 7.41
CA ALA A 24 -28.56 16.55 6.84
C ALA A 24 -27.72 16.62 5.55
N ALA A 25 -28.03 17.55 4.65
CA ALA A 25 -27.25 17.79 3.42
C ALA A 25 -25.81 18.24 3.75
N GLY A 26 -25.63 19.09 4.75
CA GLY A 26 -24.32 19.52 5.24
C GLY A 26 -23.49 18.36 5.78
N VAL A 27 -24.11 17.48 6.59
CA VAL A 27 -23.43 16.28 7.11
C VAL A 27 -23.02 15.33 5.97
N LEU A 28 -23.90 15.07 5.02
CA LEU A 28 -23.60 14.22 3.86
C LEU A 28 -22.45 14.82 3.01
N GLY A 29 -22.47 16.13 2.83
CA GLY A 29 -21.39 16.85 2.17
C GLY A 29 -20.05 16.71 2.90
N ALA A 30 -20.06 16.93 4.21
CA ALA A 30 -18.85 16.79 5.05
C ALA A 30 -18.29 15.36 5.02
N VAL A 31 -19.15 14.35 5.13
CA VAL A 31 -18.78 12.93 5.04
C VAL A 31 -18.16 12.63 3.68
N ARG A 32 -18.77 13.12 2.58
CA ARG A 32 -18.20 12.92 1.23
C ARG A 32 -16.82 13.58 1.07
N ILE A 33 -16.65 14.81 1.58
CA ILE A 33 -15.37 15.51 1.55
C ILE A 33 -14.32 14.74 2.35
N TYR A 34 -14.69 14.26 3.54
CA TYR A 34 -13.81 13.45 4.38
C TYR A 34 -13.31 12.19 3.64
N TYR A 35 -14.21 11.39 3.03
CA TYR A 35 -13.80 10.20 2.28
C TYR A 35 -12.92 10.52 1.07
N ARG A 36 -13.20 11.62 0.37
CA ARG A 36 -12.33 12.07 -0.74
C ARG A 36 -10.94 12.45 -0.25
N LYS A 37 -10.85 13.16 0.88
CA LYS A 37 -9.56 13.53 1.50
C LYS A 37 -8.75 12.29 1.88
N VAL A 38 -9.36 11.35 2.58
CA VAL A 38 -8.71 10.07 2.97
C VAL A 38 -8.23 9.29 1.73
N ALA A 39 -9.04 9.24 0.67
CA ALA A 39 -8.66 8.56 -0.57
C ALA A 39 -7.45 9.24 -1.25
N LEU A 40 -7.40 10.58 -1.28
CA LEU A 40 -6.28 11.34 -1.83
C LEU A 40 -5.00 11.15 -1.00
N GLU A 41 -5.09 11.22 0.32
CA GLU A 41 -3.96 10.99 1.23
C GLU A 41 -3.38 9.58 1.03
N ARG A 42 -4.26 8.58 0.89
CA ARG A 42 -3.85 7.21 0.59
C ARG A 42 -3.17 7.10 -0.77
N ALA A 43 -3.71 7.72 -1.82
CA ALA A 43 -3.12 7.71 -3.15
C ALA A 43 -1.74 8.38 -3.16
N THR A 44 -1.59 9.51 -2.47
CA THR A 44 -0.31 10.22 -2.33
C THR A 44 0.72 9.34 -1.61
N TRP A 45 0.30 8.69 -0.53
CA TRP A 45 1.17 7.79 0.23
C TRP A 45 1.60 6.57 -0.60
N LEU A 46 0.68 5.93 -1.34
CA LEU A 46 1.00 4.83 -2.25
C LEU A 46 1.97 5.26 -3.36
N SER A 47 1.76 6.45 -3.93
CA SER A 47 2.67 7.04 -4.91
C SER A 47 4.07 7.25 -4.33
N SER A 48 4.17 7.76 -3.11
CA SER A 48 5.45 7.94 -2.40
C SER A 48 6.16 6.61 -2.15
N LEU A 49 5.42 5.58 -1.75
CA LEU A 49 5.97 4.23 -1.55
C LEU A 49 6.49 3.64 -2.88
N TYR A 50 5.73 3.81 -3.95
CA TYR A 50 6.10 3.41 -5.30
C TYR A 50 7.36 4.12 -5.77
N SER A 51 7.41 5.47 -5.68
CA SER A 51 8.59 6.27 -6.05
C SER A 51 9.82 5.83 -5.27
N LYS A 52 9.70 5.65 -3.96
CA LYS A 52 10.82 5.16 -3.13
C LYS A 52 11.35 3.83 -3.64
N PHE A 53 10.48 2.88 -3.97
CA PHE A 53 10.89 1.57 -4.49
C PHE A 53 11.61 1.67 -5.83
N TYR A 54 11.11 2.51 -6.76
CA TYR A 54 11.65 2.58 -8.11
C TYR A 54 12.84 3.52 -8.26
N GLU A 55 12.93 4.56 -7.44
CA GLU A 55 13.93 5.63 -7.59
C GLU A 55 15.16 5.42 -6.70
N ALA A 56 15.03 4.71 -5.57
CA ALA A 56 16.16 4.45 -4.68
C ALA A 56 17.23 3.61 -5.38
N PRO A 57 18.50 4.10 -5.48
CA PRO A 57 19.57 3.42 -6.22
C PRO A 57 19.84 2.01 -5.70
N ASP A 58 19.83 1.84 -4.38
CA ASP A 58 20.13 0.60 -3.67
C ASP A 58 19.08 -0.46 -4.02
N LEU A 59 17.80 -0.11 -3.94
CA LEU A 59 16.69 -0.99 -4.32
C LEU A 59 16.69 -1.31 -5.82
N LYS A 60 17.10 -0.35 -6.66
CA LYS A 60 17.24 -0.54 -8.11
C LYS A 60 18.35 -1.52 -8.44
N ARG A 61 19.50 -1.45 -7.73
CA ARG A 61 20.61 -2.38 -7.88
C ARG A 61 20.15 -3.82 -7.64
N ILE A 62 19.51 -4.07 -6.52
CA ILE A 62 19.05 -5.41 -6.14
C ILE A 62 17.97 -5.93 -7.09
N ARG A 63 17.00 -5.10 -7.49
CA ARG A 63 16.00 -5.49 -8.49
C ARG A 63 16.67 -6.00 -9.77
N LYS A 64 17.67 -5.25 -10.27
CA LYS A 64 18.40 -5.63 -11.47
C LYS A 64 19.15 -6.94 -11.29
N VAL A 65 19.83 -7.13 -10.15
CA VAL A 65 20.56 -8.38 -9.89
C VAL A 65 19.61 -9.57 -9.84
N LEU A 66 18.47 -9.44 -9.14
CA LEU A 66 17.50 -10.53 -9.06
C LEU A 66 16.80 -10.83 -10.40
N ASP A 67 16.61 -9.82 -11.23
CA ASP A 67 15.96 -9.92 -12.53
C ASP A 67 16.84 -10.55 -13.59
N ASP A 68 18.11 -10.11 -13.63
CA ASP A 68 19.09 -10.54 -14.64
C ASP A 68 19.66 -11.94 -14.36
N ASN A 69 19.46 -12.48 -13.17
CA ASN A 69 20.07 -13.73 -12.73
C ASN A 69 19.08 -14.90 -12.62
N PRO A 70 19.52 -16.15 -12.92
CA PRO A 70 18.72 -17.33 -12.70
C PRO A 70 18.53 -17.63 -11.21
N PRO A 71 17.54 -18.48 -10.82
CA PRO A 71 17.16 -18.75 -9.43
C PRO A 71 18.28 -19.27 -8.51
N ASP A 72 19.27 -19.96 -9.10
CA ASP A 72 20.38 -20.58 -8.38
C ASP A 72 21.72 -19.92 -8.76
N SER A 73 21.71 -18.61 -9.01
CA SER A 73 22.89 -17.85 -9.40
C SER A 73 23.87 -17.69 -8.23
N PRO A 74 25.17 -17.99 -8.41
CA PRO A 74 26.21 -17.72 -7.41
C PRO A 74 26.26 -16.25 -6.97
N GLN A 75 25.92 -15.33 -7.86
CA GLN A 75 25.90 -13.90 -7.56
C GLN A 75 24.80 -13.56 -6.53
N VAL A 76 23.62 -14.18 -6.63
CA VAL A 76 22.52 -13.99 -5.66
C VAL A 76 22.85 -14.68 -4.34
N GLU A 77 23.43 -15.90 -4.38
CA GLU A 77 23.93 -16.59 -3.20
C GLU A 77 24.97 -15.75 -2.43
N GLU A 78 25.88 -15.11 -3.15
CA GLU A 78 26.90 -14.24 -2.55
C GLU A 78 26.30 -13.02 -1.85
N LEU A 79 25.28 -12.37 -2.41
CA LEU A 79 24.56 -11.28 -1.75
C LEU A 79 23.99 -11.71 -0.40
N VAL A 80 23.37 -12.89 -0.37
CA VAL A 80 22.79 -13.44 0.87
C VAL A 80 23.86 -13.82 1.88
N ARG A 81 24.93 -14.49 1.43
CA ARG A 81 26.03 -14.95 2.28
C ARG A 81 26.81 -13.81 2.93
N ASN A 82 27.01 -12.71 2.19
CA ASN A 82 27.75 -11.54 2.65
C ASN A 82 26.84 -10.52 3.37
N GLU A 83 25.57 -10.83 3.57
CA GLU A 83 24.58 -9.91 4.18
C GLU A 83 24.65 -8.53 3.52
N ASP A 84 24.59 -8.51 2.17
CA ASP A 84 24.73 -7.28 1.39
C ASP A 84 23.75 -6.20 1.90
N PRO A 85 24.24 -4.99 2.24
CA PRO A 85 23.38 -3.94 2.82
C PRO A 85 22.20 -3.56 1.94
N ASP A 86 22.39 -3.46 0.62
CA ASP A 86 21.30 -3.11 -0.28
C ASP A 86 20.27 -4.23 -0.38
N LEU A 87 20.67 -5.52 -0.27
CA LEU A 87 19.74 -6.64 -0.18
C LEU A 87 18.95 -6.56 1.13
N THR A 88 19.62 -6.24 2.24
CA THR A 88 18.95 -6.04 3.54
C THR A 88 17.93 -4.93 3.45
N ASP A 89 18.26 -3.78 2.85
CA ASP A 89 17.33 -2.66 2.67
C ASP A 89 16.16 -3.02 1.74
N TYR A 90 16.43 -3.80 0.70
CA TYR A 90 15.40 -4.33 -0.19
C TYR A 90 14.43 -5.26 0.56
N LEU A 91 14.92 -6.16 1.39
CA LEU A 91 14.08 -7.06 2.19
C LEU A 91 13.33 -6.30 3.28
N ASN A 92 13.95 -5.30 3.93
CA ASN A 92 13.30 -4.43 4.91
C ASN A 92 12.15 -3.63 4.28
N PHE A 93 12.28 -3.20 3.04
CA PHE A 93 11.18 -2.56 2.31
C PHE A 93 9.97 -3.51 2.19
N PHE A 94 10.19 -4.77 1.82
CA PHE A 94 9.11 -5.76 1.71
C PHE A 94 8.57 -6.22 3.07
N GLU A 95 9.41 -6.29 4.10
CA GLU A 95 8.98 -6.54 5.48
C GLU A 95 8.03 -5.44 5.96
N PHE A 96 8.39 -4.18 5.70
CA PHE A 96 7.54 -3.03 6.03
C PHE A 96 6.20 -3.08 5.26
N MET A 97 6.20 -3.39 3.97
CA MET A 97 4.97 -3.58 3.19
C MET A 97 4.10 -4.71 3.75
N ALA A 98 4.70 -5.84 4.11
CA ALA A 98 4.00 -6.98 4.70
C ALA A 98 3.41 -6.61 6.07
N TYR A 99 4.12 -5.82 6.88
CA TYR A 99 3.58 -5.26 8.12
C TYR A 99 2.36 -4.38 7.87
N LEU A 100 2.42 -3.47 6.90
CA LEU A 100 1.31 -2.58 6.55
C LEU A 100 0.07 -3.36 6.04
N GLU A 101 0.30 -4.41 5.26
CA GLU A 101 -0.79 -5.32 4.80
C GLU A 101 -1.43 -6.03 5.99
N ALA A 102 -0.61 -6.58 6.89
CA ALA A 102 -1.10 -7.27 8.08
C ALA A 102 -1.89 -6.35 9.03
N ARG A 103 -1.59 -5.05 9.04
CA ARG A 103 -2.30 -4.03 9.80
C ARG A 103 -3.52 -3.45 9.07
N GLY A 104 -3.81 -3.89 7.85
CA GLY A 104 -4.91 -3.38 7.03
C GLY A 104 -4.69 -1.94 6.52
N GLN A 105 -3.50 -1.38 6.69
CA GLN A 105 -3.15 -0.05 6.16
C GLN A 105 -2.85 -0.09 4.66
N LEU A 106 -2.31 -1.20 4.18
CA LEU A 106 -2.14 -1.51 2.77
C LEU A 106 -3.08 -2.66 2.39
N SER A 107 -3.89 -2.48 1.35
CA SER A 107 -4.76 -3.57 0.91
C SER A 107 -3.96 -4.60 0.11
N ARG A 108 -4.39 -5.86 0.18
CA ARG A 108 -3.81 -6.91 -0.66
C ARG A 108 -3.86 -6.58 -2.15
N ARG A 109 -4.90 -5.87 -2.61
CA ARG A 109 -5.01 -5.43 -4.00
C ARG A 109 -3.90 -4.47 -4.38
N ASP A 110 -3.54 -3.55 -3.49
CA ASP A 110 -2.44 -2.61 -3.72
C ASP A 110 -1.10 -3.34 -3.76
N VAL A 111 -0.87 -4.31 -2.85
CA VAL A 111 0.35 -5.13 -2.84
C VAL A 111 0.49 -5.91 -4.16
N VAL A 112 -0.57 -6.57 -4.59
CA VAL A 112 -0.57 -7.32 -5.86
C VAL A 112 -0.36 -6.38 -7.04
N ALA A 113 -1.11 -5.27 -7.11
CA ALA A 113 -1.04 -4.35 -8.24
C ALA A 113 0.34 -3.71 -8.43
N LEU A 114 1.06 -3.44 -7.33
CA LEU A 114 2.33 -2.72 -7.38
C LEU A 114 3.56 -3.63 -7.32
N PHE A 115 3.47 -4.80 -6.64
CA PHE A 115 4.65 -5.55 -6.22
C PHE A 115 4.57 -7.07 -6.46
N ASP A 116 3.50 -7.61 -7.09
CA ASP A 116 3.34 -9.05 -7.36
C ASP A 116 4.57 -9.66 -8.03
N TYR A 117 5.05 -9.00 -9.09
CA TYR A 117 6.22 -9.42 -9.84
C TYR A 117 7.46 -9.60 -8.92
N TYR A 118 7.74 -8.61 -8.09
CA TYR A 118 8.94 -8.62 -7.23
C TYR A 118 8.83 -9.60 -6.07
N LEU A 119 7.64 -9.79 -5.51
CA LEU A 119 7.40 -10.82 -4.49
C LEU A 119 7.56 -12.23 -5.06
N ARG A 120 7.11 -12.46 -6.30
CA ARG A 120 7.37 -13.72 -7.00
C ARG A 120 8.85 -13.90 -7.32
N LEU A 121 9.54 -12.83 -7.69
CA LEU A 121 10.97 -12.83 -7.93
C LEU A 121 11.76 -13.20 -6.67
N LEU A 122 11.43 -12.63 -5.51
CA LEU A 122 11.98 -13.05 -4.21
C LEU A 122 11.73 -14.53 -3.92
N SER A 123 10.52 -15.03 -4.24
CA SER A 123 10.17 -16.44 -4.04
C SER A 123 10.91 -17.37 -5.00
N LYS A 124 11.31 -16.89 -6.18
CA LYS A 124 12.02 -17.62 -7.23
C LYS A 124 13.47 -17.93 -6.81
N HIS A 125 14.16 -16.98 -6.17
CA HIS A 125 15.53 -17.14 -5.71
C HIS A 125 15.58 -17.94 -4.39
N LYS A 126 16.02 -19.19 -4.46
CA LYS A 126 15.97 -20.13 -3.33
C LYS A 126 16.73 -19.63 -2.10
N ASP A 127 17.89 -19.01 -2.30
CA ASP A 127 18.72 -18.53 -1.18
C ASP A 127 18.09 -17.33 -0.50
N VAL A 128 17.56 -16.36 -1.25
CA VAL A 128 16.80 -15.23 -0.71
C VAL A 128 15.56 -15.72 0.03
N ARG A 129 14.81 -16.65 -0.57
CA ARG A 129 13.62 -17.24 0.06
C ARG A 129 13.99 -17.94 1.38
N ARG A 130 15.07 -18.75 1.39
CA ARG A 130 15.54 -19.43 2.59
C ARG A 130 15.93 -18.43 3.68
N TYR A 131 16.64 -17.38 3.30
CA TYR A 131 17.05 -16.30 4.19
C TYR A 131 15.85 -15.60 4.85
N VAL A 132 14.83 -15.24 4.07
CA VAL A 132 13.58 -14.62 4.59
C VAL A 132 12.80 -15.58 5.50
N LEU A 133 12.79 -16.88 5.21
CA LEU A 133 12.06 -17.88 6.00
C LEU A 133 12.74 -18.26 7.30
N ASP A 134 14.03 -17.94 7.48
CA ASP A 134 14.77 -18.18 8.72
C ASP A 134 14.37 -17.15 9.79
N ASP A 135 13.85 -17.64 10.92
CA ASP A 135 13.36 -16.81 12.02
C ASP A 135 14.43 -15.91 12.65
N ARG A 136 15.71 -16.27 12.48
CA ARG A 136 16.85 -15.50 13.00
C ARG A 136 17.06 -14.19 12.29
N ASN A 137 16.57 -14.04 11.06
CA ASN A 137 16.80 -12.87 10.23
C ASN A 137 15.74 -11.76 10.39
N GLY A 138 14.70 -11.98 11.20
CA GLY A 138 13.77 -10.93 11.63
C GLY A 138 12.66 -10.54 10.65
N TYR A 139 12.48 -11.26 9.54
CA TYR A 139 11.45 -10.98 8.52
C TYR A 139 10.10 -11.65 8.84
N GLY A 140 9.52 -11.32 10.00
CA GLY A 140 8.34 -12.02 10.53
C GLY A 140 7.04 -11.79 9.75
N TYR A 141 6.87 -10.65 9.11
CA TYR A 141 5.70 -10.32 8.28
C TYR A 141 5.91 -10.78 6.84
N LEU A 142 7.08 -10.55 6.25
CA LEU A 142 7.42 -11.00 4.90
C LEU A 142 7.41 -12.52 4.81
N LYS A 143 7.90 -13.23 5.82
CA LYS A 143 7.80 -14.67 5.94
C LYS A 143 6.37 -15.21 5.82
N LYS A 144 5.37 -14.48 6.34
CA LYS A 144 3.94 -14.84 6.25
C LYS A 144 3.32 -14.43 4.91
N LEU A 145 3.84 -13.37 4.30
CA LEU A 145 3.35 -12.84 3.03
C LEU A 145 3.90 -13.65 1.84
N LEU A 146 5.18 -13.93 1.82
CA LEU A 146 5.92 -14.50 0.68
C LEU A 146 5.34 -15.83 0.15
N PRO A 147 4.86 -16.79 0.97
CA PRO A 147 4.25 -18.04 0.47
C PRO A 147 2.99 -17.83 -0.37
N ARG A 148 2.35 -16.65 -0.27
CA ARG A 148 1.16 -16.29 -1.06
C ARG A 148 1.51 -15.86 -2.50
N PHE A 149 2.80 -15.72 -2.80
CA PHE A 149 3.37 -15.33 -4.09
C PHE A 149 4.37 -16.40 -4.56
N PRO A 150 3.90 -17.57 -4.98
CA PRO A 150 4.78 -18.62 -5.47
C PRO A 150 5.52 -18.13 -6.73
N PRO A 151 6.73 -18.68 -7.01
CA PRO A 151 7.44 -18.37 -8.23
C PRO A 151 6.54 -18.62 -9.44
N ALA A 152 6.63 -17.74 -10.43
CA ALA A 152 5.98 -18.00 -11.73
C ALA A 152 6.68 -19.21 -12.40
N ASN A 153 5.90 -20.12 -12.93
CA ASN A 153 6.38 -21.27 -13.70
C ASN A 153 7.01 -20.81 -15.00
#